data_a793696d45462d0e5e9d4c46468675d5
#
_entry.id   a793696d45462d0e5e9d4c46468675d5
#
_cell.length_a   1.000
_cell.length_b   1.000
_cell.length_c   1.000
_cell.angle_alpha   90.00
_cell.angle_beta   90.00
_cell.angle_gamma   90.00
#
_symmetry.space_group_name_H-M   'P 1'
#
loop_
_entity.id
_entity.type
_entity.pdbx_description
1 polymer ?
#
loop_
_entity_poly.entity_id
_entity_poly.type
_entity_poly.pdbx_seq_one_letter_code
_entity_poly.pdbx_strand_id
1 'polypeptide(L)'
;NAPGLAPVHPQQGQMRPFFLTSGDQFRPAPPPAFGSPEFLTALAEIRHFSDTRTHEQDSIAKYWAFPVRTSLVAGFWNGFASNLIVQHHQGDRKAARTLALMNMAALDALTASHEAKFFYWLIRPTQADPLITLSIGLPNHPSYTSNHAAVSTTIALILGRVFPSEASRLAAMAEEAGVSRLYGGIHYRFDKTAG
;
A
#
# COMPACT_ATOMS: atom_id res chain seq x y z
N ASN A 1 -14.49 8.08 -4.19
CA ASN A 1 -15.47 7.01 -4.42
C ASN A 1 -16.20 7.26 -5.72
N ALA A 2 -16.50 6.20 -6.48
CA ALA A 2 -17.36 6.34 -7.63
C ALA A 2 -18.76 6.78 -7.17
N PRO A 3 -19.40 7.75 -7.84
CA PRO A 3 -20.74 8.18 -7.47
C PRO A 3 -21.72 7.01 -7.40
N GLY A 4 -22.49 6.92 -6.31
CA GLY A 4 -23.52 5.90 -6.13
C GLY A 4 -23.03 4.52 -5.65
N LEU A 5 -21.73 4.31 -5.46
CA LEU A 5 -21.17 3.08 -4.90
C LEU A 5 -20.73 3.29 -3.44
N ALA A 6 -21.16 2.40 -2.54
CA ALA A 6 -20.65 2.36 -1.18
C ALA A 6 -19.15 2.06 -1.19
N PRO A 7 -18.35 2.72 -0.30
CA PRO A 7 -16.94 2.42 -0.19
C PRO A 7 -16.72 0.99 0.30
N VAL A 8 -15.65 0.35 -0.18
CA VAL A 8 -15.30 -1.00 0.26
C VAL A 8 -14.57 -0.97 1.60
N HIS A 9 -14.87 -1.94 2.44
CA HIS A 9 -14.21 -2.20 3.74
C HIS A 9 -14.15 -1.00 4.72
N PRO A 10 -15.24 -0.24 4.93
CA PRO A 10 -15.22 0.93 5.82
C PRO A 10 -14.94 0.57 7.29
N GLN A 11 -15.23 -0.67 7.71
CA GLN A 11 -14.98 -1.16 9.07
C GLN A 11 -13.55 -1.70 9.28
N GLN A 12 -12.74 -1.82 8.24
CA GLN A 12 -11.39 -2.39 8.34
C GLN A 12 -10.52 -1.62 9.34
N GLY A 13 -10.64 -0.29 9.41
CA GLY A 13 -9.92 0.56 10.36
C GLY A 13 -10.37 0.39 11.83
N GLN A 14 -11.49 -0.30 12.07
CA GLN A 14 -12.04 -0.58 13.40
C GLN A 14 -11.71 -1.99 13.90
N MET A 15 -11.03 -2.80 13.09
CA MET A 15 -10.62 -4.14 13.52
C MET A 15 -9.67 -4.04 14.72
N ARG A 16 -9.80 -5.01 15.63
CA ARG A 16 -8.87 -5.14 16.75
C ARG A 16 -7.49 -5.55 16.23
N PRO A 17 -6.46 -4.72 16.42
CA PRO A 17 -5.10 -5.06 16.03
C PRO A 17 -4.50 -6.16 16.91
N PHE A 18 -3.36 -6.72 16.48
CA PHE A 18 -2.58 -7.67 17.27
C PHE A 18 -1.54 -6.99 18.16
N PHE A 19 -0.83 -6.01 17.64
CA PHE A 19 0.28 -5.32 18.32
C PHE A 19 -0.07 -3.88 18.68
N LEU A 20 -0.86 -3.20 17.85
CA LEU A 20 -1.33 -1.86 18.14
C LEU A 20 -2.44 -1.89 19.18
N THR A 21 -2.64 -0.79 19.90
CA THR A 21 -3.78 -0.62 20.82
C THR A 21 -5.07 -0.27 20.08
N SER A 22 -4.94 0.45 18.94
CA SER A 22 -6.04 0.88 18.07
C SER A 22 -5.50 1.22 16.67
N GLY A 23 -6.38 1.34 15.68
CA GLY A 23 -6.01 1.74 14.32
C GLY A 23 -5.45 3.16 14.23
N ASP A 24 -5.81 4.03 15.15
CA ASP A 24 -5.39 5.44 15.19
C ASP A 24 -4.15 5.70 16.07
N GLN A 25 -3.57 4.67 16.70
CA GLN A 25 -2.41 4.83 17.61
C GLN A 25 -1.26 5.62 16.97
N PHE A 26 -1.00 5.39 15.70
CA PHE A 26 0.06 6.06 14.93
C PHE A 26 -0.52 6.75 13.69
N ARG A 27 -1.74 7.32 13.82
CA ARG A 27 -2.34 8.05 12.70
C ARG A 27 -1.37 9.13 12.20
N PRO A 28 -1.02 9.13 10.89
CA PRO A 28 -0.12 10.14 10.35
C PRO A 28 -0.74 11.53 10.40
N ALA A 29 0.09 12.56 10.25
CA ALA A 29 -0.37 13.94 10.10
C ALA A 29 -1.36 14.06 8.94
N PRO A 30 -2.26 15.07 8.95
CA PRO A 30 -3.20 15.30 7.85
C PRO A 30 -2.48 15.39 6.49
N PRO A 31 -3.11 14.89 5.41
CA PRO A 31 -2.61 15.15 4.06
C PRO A 31 -2.64 16.66 3.77
N PRO A 32 -1.87 17.14 2.76
CA PRO A 32 -1.96 18.52 2.32
C PRO A 32 -3.40 18.94 2.02
N ALA A 33 -3.77 20.15 2.42
CA ALA A 33 -5.12 20.66 2.21
C ALA A 33 -5.44 20.68 0.69
N PHE A 34 -6.67 20.32 0.34
CA PHE A 34 -7.12 20.37 -1.04
C PHE A 34 -6.89 21.77 -1.66
N GLY A 35 -6.23 21.81 -2.81
CA GLY A 35 -5.90 23.05 -3.50
C GLY A 35 -4.67 23.80 -2.94
N SER A 36 -4.02 23.31 -1.88
CA SER A 36 -2.75 23.89 -1.41
C SER A 36 -1.63 23.69 -2.44
N PRO A 37 -0.55 24.51 -2.38
CA PRO A 37 0.60 24.34 -3.29
C PRO A 37 1.20 22.92 -3.24
N GLU A 38 1.28 22.31 -2.06
CA GLU A 38 1.76 20.94 -1.87
C GLU A 38 0.83 19.90 -2.52
N PHE A 39 -0.49 20.07 -2.34
CA PHE A 39 -1.49 19.21 -2.98
C PHE A 39 -1.41 19.31 -4.51
N LEU A 40 -1.36 20.54 -5.05
CA LEU A 40 -1.28 20.77 -6.49
C LEU A 40 0.02 20.24 -7.11
N THR A 41 1.15 20.36 -6.40
CA THR A 41 2.43 19.77 -6.82
C THR A 41 2.33 18.25 -6.91
N ALA A 42 1.76 17.60 -5.89
CA ALA A 42 1.57 16.16 -5.91
C ALA A 42 0.58 15.72 -7.00
N LEU A 43 -0.49 16.47 -7.24
CA LEU A 43 -1.44 16.21 -8.33
C LEU A 43 -0.78 16.33 -9.70
N ALA A 44 0.02 17.40 -9.91
CA ALA A 44 0.76 17.61 -11.15
C ALA A 44 1.76 16.48 -11.43
N GLU A 45 2.39 15.92 -10.40
CA GLU A 45 3.26 14.74 -10.54
C GLU A 45 2.48 13.54 -11.09
N ILE A 46 1.29 13.24 -10.55
CA ILE A 46 0.48 12.13 -11.02
C ILE A 46 -0.03 12.39 -12.44
N ARG A 47 -0.38 13.63 -12.75
CA ARG A 47 -0.72 14.03 -14.12
C ARG A 47 0.45 13.80 -15.07
N HIS A 48 1.67 14.18 -14.68
CA HIS A 48 2.87 13.94 -15.48
C HIS A 48 3.09 12.44 -15.73
N PHE A 49 2.96 11.57 -14.71
CA PHE A 49 3.02 10.12 -14.91
C PHE A 49 1.92 9.63 -15.86
N SER A 50 0.70 10.15 -15.76
CA SER A 50 -0.39 9.80 -16.67
C SER A 50 -0.04 10.12 -18.13
N ASP A 51 0.51 11.31 -18.37
CA ASP A 51 0.78 11.83 -19.73
C ASP A 51 2.04 11.22 -20.36
N THR A 52 3.02 10.79 -19.54
CA THR A 52 4.34 10.32 -20.00
C THR A 52 4.68 8.90 -19.58
N ARG A 53 3.70 8.13 -19.08
CA ARG A 53 3.90 6.77 -18.55
C ARG A 53 4.64 5.89 -19.54
N THR A 54 5.81 5.40 -19.14
CA THR A 54 6.59 4.45 -19.94
C THR A 54 5.99 3.05 -19.87
N HIS A 55 6.36 2.19 -20.82
CA HIS A 55 5.98 0.77 -20.80
C HIS A 55 6.45 0.06 -19.51
N GLU A 56 7.63 0.40 -19.00
CA GLU A 56 8.16 -0.14 -17.75
C GLU A 56 7.30 0.28 -16.54
N GLN A 57 6.97 1.56 -16.42
CA GLN A 57 6.09 2.08 -15.37
C GLN A 57 4.70 1.43 -15.40
N ASP A 58 4.15 1.24 -16.60
CA ASP A 58 2.87 0.54 -16.81
C ASP A 58 2.94 -0.93 -16.36
N SER A 59 4.04 -1.62 -16.70
CA SER A 59 4.29 -3.00 -16.29
C SER A 59 4.44 -3.12 -14.77
N ILE A 60 5.19 -2.23 -14.13
CA ILE A 60 5.32 -2.16 -12.65
C ILE A 60 3.97 -1.90 -11.99
N ALA A 61 3.18 -0.95 -12.50
CA ALA A 61 1.84 -0.66 -11.97
C ALA A 61 0.93 -1.89 -12.03
N LYS A 62 0.94 -2.60 -13.14
CA LYS A 62 0.13 -3.83 -13.36
C LYS A 62 0.63 -5.01 -12.53
N TYR A 63 1.95 -5.18 -12.41
CA TYR A 63 2.55 -6.23 -11.58
C TYR A 63 2.05 -6.15 -10.11
N TRP A 64 2.03 -4.96 -9.55
CA TRP A 64 1.58 -4.72 -8.17
C TRP A 64 0.06 -4.48 -8.04
N ALA A 65 -0.72 -4.62 -9.12
CA ALA A 65 -2.17 -4.32 -9.06
C ALA A 65 -2.97 -5.37 -8.28
N PHE A 66 -2.56 -6.64 -8.34
CA PHE A 66 -3.27 -7.76 -7.73
C PHE A 66 -4.78 -7.68 -7.93
N PRO A 67 -5.28 -7.89 -9.15
CA PRO A 67 -6.71 -7.77 -9.45
C PRO A 67 -7.55 -8.73 -8.58
N VAL A 68 -8.82 -8.41 -8.42
CA VAL A 68 -9.78 -9.26 -7.69
C VAL A 68 -9.71 -10.71 -8.18
N ARG A 69 -9.76 -11.67 -7.25
CA ARG A 69 -9.58 -13.11 -7.45
C ARG A 69 -8.12 -13.57 -7.63
N THR A 70 -7.13 -12.71 -7.38
CA THR A 70 -5.74 -13.12 -7.19
C THR A 70 -5.41 -13.27 -5.71
N SER A 71 -4.15 -13.62 -5.41
CA SER A 71 -3.66 -13.74 -4.03
C SER A 71 -3.62 -12.42 -3.25
N LEU A 72 -3.85 -11.28 -3.90
CA LEU A 72 -3.71 -9.93 -3.35
C LEU A 72 -2.30 -9.67 -2.76
N VAL A 73 -2.08 -8.49 -2.17
CA VAL A 73 -0.79 -8.10 -1.59
C VAL A 73 -0.31 -9.10 -0.52
N ALA A 74 -1.21 -9.51 0.37
CA ALA A 74 -0.85 -10.43 1.45
C ALA A 74 -0.44 -11.81 0.92
N GLY A 75 -1.15 -12.36 -0.07
CA GLY A 75 -0.81 -13.65 -0.66
C GLY A 75 0.50 -13.62 -1.43
N PHE A 76 0.80 -12.54 -2.15
CA PHE A 76 2.09 -12.33 -2.80
C PHE A 76 3.24 -12.41 -1.78
N TRP A 77 3.14 -11.62 -0.71
CA TRP A 77 4.18 -11.60 0.32
C TRP A 77 4.29 -12.92 1.10
N ASN A 78 3.17 -13.65 1.30
CA ASN A 78 3.21 -15.00 1.89
C ASN A 78 3.96 -15.99 1.00
N GLY A 79 3.72 -15.97 -0.31
CA GLY A 79 4.47 -16.79 -1.26
C GLY A 79 5.96 -16.45 -1.26
N PHE A 80 6.28 -15.15 -1.25
CA PHE A 80 7.67 -14.67 -1.18
C PHE A 80 8.35 -15.10 0.13
N ALA A 81 7.69 -14.93 1.28
CA ALA A 81 8.20 -15.35 2.59
C ALA A 81 8.42 -16.87 2.65
N SER A 82 7.49 -17.66 2.09
CA SER A 82 7.63 -19.13 2.02
C SER A 82 8.87 -19.54 1.23
N ASN A 83 9.15 -18.87 0.11
CA ASN A 83 10.38 -19.13 -0.65
C ASN A 83 11.64 -18.78 0.15
N LEU A 84 11.67 -17.65 0.88
CA LEU A 84 12.80 -17.31 1.76
C LEU A 84 12.98 -18.33 2.89
N ILE A 85 11.90 -18.80 3.50
CA ILE A 85 11.92 -19.84 4.54
C ILE A 85 12.61 -21.11 4.02
N VAL A 86 12.27 -21.53 2.80
CA VAL A 86 12.89 -22.70 2.16
C VAL A 86 14.35 -22.43 1.82
N GLN A 87 14.67 -21.31 1.18
CA GLN A 87 16.03 -20.93 0.78
C GLN A 87 16.99 -20.82 1.98
N HIS A 88 16.51 -20.32 3.11
CA HIS A 88 17.28 -20.17 4.34
C HIS A 88 17.16 -21.36 5.30
N HIS A 89 16.58 -22.48 4.85
CA HIS A 89 16.45 -23.73 5.61
C HIS A 89 15.87 -23.52 7.02
N GLN A 90 14.86 -22.66 7.18
CA GLN A 90 14.20 -22.48 8.46
C GLN A 90 13.41 -23.75 8.83
N GLY A 91 13.63 -24.26 10.05
CA GLY A 91 12.79 -25.33 10.58
C GLY A 91 11.39 -24.83 10.96
N ASP A 92 10.43 -25.75 11.08
CA ASP A 92 8.99 -25.51 11.18
C ASP A 92 8.60 -24.46 12.22
N ARG A 93 9.21 -24.49 13.43
CA ARG A 93 8.93 -23.52 14.48
C ARG A 93 9.30 -22.07 14.09
N LYS A 94 10.45 -21.89 13.44
CA LYS A 94 10.88 -20.56 12.95
C LYS A 94 10.01 -20.12 11.79
N ALA A 95 9.69 -21.01 10.86
CA ALA A 95 8.82 -20.76 9.73
C ALA A 95 7.44 -20.28 10.16
N ALA A 96 6.80 -21.04 11.08
CA ALA A 96 5.50 -20.69 11.64
C ALA A 96 5.52 -19.31 12.34
N ARG A 97 6.58 -19.04 13.13
CA ARG A 97 6.75 -17.73 13.79
C ARG A 97 6.92 -16.60 12.78
N THR A 98 7.73 -16.79 11.73
CA THR A 98 7.96 -15.79 10.67
C THR A 98 6.65 -15.41 9.99
N LEU A 99 5.88 -16.41 9.55
CA LEU A 99 4.60 -16.19 8.88
C LEU A 99 3.57 -15.54 9.82
N ALA A 100 3.50 -15.98 11.09
CA ALA A 100 2.59 -15.40 12.06
C ALA A 100 2.90 -13.91 12.31
N LEU A 101 4.14 -13.56 12.64
CA LEU A 101 4.55 -12.17 12.89
C LEU A 101 4.29 -11.28 11.67
N MET A 102 4.66 -11.75 10.47
CA MET A 102 4.46 -11.02 9.23
C MET A 102 2.98 -10.72 8.97
N ASN A 103 2.11 -11.72 9.09
CA ASN A 103 0.68 -11.55 8.80
C ASN A 103 -0.05 -10.73 9.87
N MET A 104 0.31 -10.89 11.15
CA MET A 104 -0.25 -10.09 12.23
C MET A 104 0.12 -8.60 12.06
N ALA A 105 1.41 -8.30 11.78
CA ALA A 105 1.85 -6.94 11.54
C ALA A 105 1.25 -6.34 10.25
N ALA A 106 1.10 -7.14 9.19
CA ALA A 106 0.45 -6.72 7.96
C ALA A 106 -1.03 -6.35 8.17
N LEU A 107 -1.74 -7.10 9.02
CA LEU A 107 -3.13 -6.76 9.39
C LEU A 107 -3.19 -5.44 10.17
N ASP A 108 -2.27 -5.24 11.11
CA ASP A 108 -2.20 -4.00 11.90
C ASP A 108 -1.91 -2.78 11.00
N ALA A 109 -0.96 -2.91 10.06
CA ALA A 109 -0.66 -1.87 9.07
C ALA A 109 -1.86 -1.57 8.17
N LEU A 110 -2.59 -2.59 7.73
CA LEU A 110 -3.80 -2.43 6.94
C LEU A 110 -4.92 -1.75 7.75
N THR A 111 -5.07 -2.10 9.02
CA THR A 111 -6.04 -1.50 9.94
C THR A 111 -5.73 -0.03 10.15
N ALA A 112 -4.47 0.33 10.44
CA ALA A 112 -4.05 1.72 10.62
C ALA A 112 -4.23 2.54 9.33
N SER A 113 -3.84 1.97 8.17
CA SER A 113 -4.03 2.64 6.89
C SER A 113 -5.52 2.87 6.56
N HIS A 114 -6.40 1.91 6.83
CA HIS A 114 -7.85 2.08 6.61
C HIS A 114 -8.47 3.06 7.60
N GLU A 115 -8.02 3.07 8.83
CA GLU A 115 -8.45 4.07 9.82
C GLU A 115 -8.17 5.48 9.28
N ALA A 116 -6.93 5.76 8.89
CA ALA A 116 -6.54 7.05 8.31
C ALA A 116 -7.34 7.40 7.04
N LYS A 117 -7.61 6.41 6.16
CA LYS A 117 -8.42 6.61 4.95
C LYS A 117 -9.80 7.15 5.26
N PHE A 118 -10.51 6.52 6.18
CA PHE A 118 -11.88 6.89 6.49
C PHE A 118 -11.98 8.09 7.45
N PHE A 119 -10.90 8.39 8.19
CA PHE A 119 -10.80 9.58 9.00
C PHE A 119 -10.61 10.84 8.14
N TYR A 120 -9.63 10.84 7.19
CA TYR A 120 -9.31 12.00 6.37
C TYR A 120 -10.18 12.13 5.11
N TRP A 121 -10.69 11.04 4.58
CA TRP A 121 -11.58 10.96 3.42
C TRP A 121 -11.07 11.70 2.17
N LEU A 122 -9.77 11.58 1.86
CA LEU A 122 -9.17 12.28 0.73
C LEU A 122 -9.61 11.66 -0.61
N ILE A 123 -9.96 12.52 -1.57
CA ILE A 123 -10.29 12.12 -2.95
C ILE A 123 -9.06 11.57 -3.70
N ARG A 124 -9.32 10.77 -4.72
CA ARG A 124 -8.28 10.20 -5.60
C ARG A 124 -7.80 11.21 -6.64
N PRO A 125 -6.56 11.04 -7.21
CA PRO A 125 -6.05 11.94 -8.24
C PRO A 125 -7.00 12.15 -9.42
N THR A 126 -7.63 11.08 -9.94
CA THR A 126 -8.60 11.15 -11.04
C THR A 126 -9.89 11.89 -10.70
N GLN A 127 -10.21 12.05 -9.42
CA GLN A 127 -11.36 12.85 -8.98
C GLN A 127 -11.00 14.33 -8.86
N ALA A 128 -9.71 14.64 -8.63
CA ALA A 128 -9.20 16.00 -8.59
C ALA A 128 -8.85 16.51 -9.99
N ASP A 129 -8.33 15.66 -10.88
CA ASP A 129 -8.03 15.93 -12.27
C ASP A 129 -8.57 14.82 -13.17
N PRO A 130 -9.72 14.99 -13.83
CA PRO A 130 -10.34 13.99 -14.70
C PRO A 130 -9.52 13.63 -15.96
N LEU A 131 -8.48 14.38 -16.26
CA LEU A 131 -7.60 14.09 -17.41
C LEU A 131 -6.52 13.05 -17.06
N ILE A 132 -6.37 12.67 -15.80
CA ILE A 132 -5.48 11.57 -15.40
C ILE A 132 -6.05 10.23 -15.85
N THR A 133 -5.27 9.51 -16.67
CA THR A 133 -5.61 8.17 -17.14
C THR A 133 -5.04 7.10 -16.22
N LEU A 134 -5.84 6.08 -15.92
CA LEU A 134 -5.46 4.96 -15.05
C LEU A 134 -4.79 3.84 -15.86
N SER A 135 -3.70 3.27 -15.32
CA SER A 135 -3.12 2.01 -15.82
C SER A 135 -3.76 0.77 -15.17
N ILE A 136 -4.40 0.96 -14.03
CA ILE A 136 -4.98 -0.11 -13.21
C ILE A 136 -6.35 0.30 -12.65
N GLY A 137 -7.10 -0.64 -12.11
CA GLY A 137 -8.41 -0.36 -11.52
C GLY A 137 -8.32 0.62 -10.34
N LEU A 138 -9.30 1.53 -10.24
CA LEU A 138 -9.43 2.46 -9.13
C LEU A 138 -10.11 1.78 -7.94
N PRO A 139 -9.45 1.67 -6.77
CA PRO A 139 -10.10 1.12 -5.58
C PRO A 139 -11.19 2.07 -5.05
N ASN A 140 -12.36 1.51 -4.70
CA ASN A 140 -13.48 2.30 -4.19
C ASN A 140 -13.36 2.58 -2.68
N HIS A 141 -12.29 3.24 -2.27
CA HIS A 141 -12.04 3.76 -0.92
C HIS A 141 -11.13 4.99 -0.99
N PRO A 142 -11.09 5.85 0.06
CA PRO A 142 -10.31 7.09 0.06
C PRO A 142 -8.81 6.89 -0.24
N SER A 143 -8.15 7.96 -0.69
CA SER A 143 -6.75 7.91 -1.17
C SER A 143 -5.74 7.72 -0.04
N TYR A 144 -5.70 8.63 0.90
CA TYR A 144 -4.70 8.74 1.95
C TYR A 144 -4.98 7.78 3.12
N THR A 145 -4.09 6.88 3.51
CA THR A 145 -2.74 6.58 3.05
C THR A 145 -2.70 5.44 2.04
N SER A 146 -1.53 5.09 1.48
CA SER A 146 -1.41 3.96 0.55
C SER A 146 -1.31 2.61 1.27
N ASN A 147 -2.29 1.72 1.09
CA ASN A 147 -2.25 0.36 1.63
C ASN A 147 -1.04 -0.44 1.12
N HIS A 148 -0.67 -0.27 -0.15
CA HIS A 148 0.49 -0.97 -0.72
C HIS A 148 1.78 -0.53 -0.03
N ALA A 149 1.96 0.76 0.24
CA ALA A 149 3.12 1.25 0.97
C ALA A 149 3.13 0.72 2.41
N ALA A 150 2.04 0.91 3.17
CA ALA A 150 1.93 0.49 4.57
C ALA A 150 2.21 -1.02 4.74
N VAL A 151 1.49 -1.86 4.01
CA VAL A 151 1.58 -3.32 4.15
C VAL A 151 2.92 -3.84 3.65
N SER A 152 3.39 -3.39 2.47
CA SER A 152 4.64 -3.89 1.90
C SER A 152 5.86 -3.47 2.72
N THR A 153 5.90 -2.23 3.21
CA THR A 153 6.98 -1.74 4.07
C THR A 153 7.02 -2.52 5.39
N THR A 154 5.86 -2.72 6.01
CA THR A 154 5.77 -3.51 7.26
C THR A 154 6.29 -4.93 7.07
N ILE A 155 5.85 -5.62 6.01
CA ILE A 155 6.28 -6.98 5.71
C ILE A 155 7.78 -7.02 5.41
N ALA A 156 8.29 -6.09 4.58
CA ALA A 156 9.71 -6.01 4.24
C ALA A 156 10.59 -5.80 5.46
N LEU A 157 10.18 -4.96 6.42
CA LEU A 157 10.88 -4.75 7.68
C LEU A 157 10.92 -6.01 8.55
N ILE A 158 9.79 -6.72 8.69
CA ILE A 158 9.73 -7.97 9.45
C ILE A 158 10.62 -9.04 8.81
N LEU A 159 10.48 -9.26 7.50
CA LEU A 159 11.28 -10.25 6.80
C LEU A 159 12.76 -9.88 6.77
N GLY A 160 13.11 -8.59 6.63
CA GLY A 160 14.50 -8.12 6.69
C GLY A 160 15.16 -8.31 8.06
N ARG A 161 14.37 -8.31 9.15
CA ARG A 161 14.85 -8.70 10.48
C ARG A 161 15.08 -10.20 10.63
N VAL A 162 14.25 -11.00 9.97
CA VAL A 162 14.36 -12.47 9.99
C VAL A 162 15.46 -12.96 9.04
N PHE A 163 15.61 -12.29 7.89
CA PHE A 163 16.56 -12.60 6.82
C PHE A 163 17.44 -11.37 6.49
N PRO A 164 18.45 -11.02 7.33
CA PRO A 164 19.20 -9.78 7.15
C PRO A 164 19.92 -9.64 5.80
N SER A 165 20.33 -10.75 5.18
CA SER A 165 20.93 -10.75 3.84
C SER A 165 19.96 -10.31 2.74
N GLU A 166 18.66 -10.41 2.96
CA GLU A 166 17.61 -10.03 2.02
C GLU A 166 17.07 -8.60 2.28
N ALA A 167 17.51 -7.93 3.35
CA ALA A 167 16.87 -6.68 3.80
C ALA A 167 16.85 -5.59 2.73
N SER A 168 17.94 -5.39 1.99
CA SER A 168 18.02 -4.38 0.93
C SER A 168 17.08 -4.70 -0.23
N ARG A 169 16.99 -5.98 -0.64
CA ARG A 169 16.07 -6.43 -1.69
C ARG A 169 14.62 -6.26 -1.29
N LEU A 170 14.29 -6.63 -0.05
CA LEU A 170 12.95 -6.48 0.50
C LEU A 170 12.52 -5.02 0.57
N ALA A 171 13.41 -4.12 1.00
CA ALA A 171 13.17 -2.68 1.02
C ALA A 171 12.92 -2.12 -0.38
N ALA A 172 13.71 -2.54 -1.38
CA ALA A 172 13.52 -2.12 -2.77
C ALA A 172 12.15 -2.59 -3.32
N MET A 173 11.74 -3.82 -3.02
CA MET A 173 10.44 -4.35 -3.42
C MET A 173 9.28 -3.57 -2.78
N ALA A 174 9.39 -3.21 -1.49
CA ALA A 174 8.37 -2.41 -0.80
C ALA A 174 8.28 -1.00 -1.38
N GLU A 175 9.41 -0.37 -1.70
CA GLU A 175 9.47 0.92 -2.38
C GLU A 175 8.79 0.87 -3.76
N GLU A 176 9.11 -0.16 -4.56
CA GLU A 176 8.48 -0.37 -5.87
C GLU A 176 6.97 -0.57 -5.75
N ALA A 177 6.51 -1.36 -4.76
CA ALA A 177 5.09 -1.55 -4.49
C ALA A 177 4.39 -0.22 -4.18
N GLY A 178 5.02 0.65 -3.40
CA GLY A 178 4.50 1.99 -3.11
C GLY A 178 4.46 2.90 -4.33
N VAL A 179 5.58 3.01 -5.07
CA VAL A 179 5.70 3.86 -6.28
C VAL A 179 4.79 3.37 -7.41
N SER A 180 4.57 2.07 -7.53
CA SER A 180 3.67 1.49 -8.53
C SER A 180 2.28 2.11 -8.52
N ARG A 181 1.83 2.62 -7.37
CA ARG A 181 0.51 3.26 -7.21
C ARG A 181 0.45 4.65 -7.81
N LEU A 182 1.60 5.37 -7.82
CA LEU A 182 1.75 6.64 -8.51
C LEU A 182 1.71 6.41 -10.03
N TYR A 183 2.49 5.45 -10.52
CA TYR A 183 2.47 5.03 -11.92
C TYR A 183 1.08 4.58 -12.38
N GLY A 184 0.34 3.91 -11.49
CA GLY A 184 -1.05 3.51 -11.73
C GLY A 184 -2.04 4.66 -11.80
N GLY A 185 -1.68 5.87 -11.34
CA GLY A 185 -2.55 7.06 -11.32
C GLY A 185 -3.55 7.09 -10.16
N ILE A 186 -3.40 6.24 -9.14
CA ILE A 186 -4.41 6.04 -8.08
C ILE A 186 -4.05 6.62 -6.72
N HIS A 187 -2.81 7.10 -6.52
CA HIS A 187 -2.31 7.68 -5.27
C HIS A 187 -1.42 8.89 -5.54
N TYR A 188 -1.41 9.83 -4.58
CA TYR A 188 -0.44 10.92 -4.52
C TYR A 188 0.86 10.45 -3.85
N ARG A 189 1.96 11.19 -4.04
CA ARG A 189 3.24 10.88 -3.40
C ARG A 189 3.15 10.91 -1.86
N PHE A 190 2.43 11.86 -1.31
CA PHE A 190 2.24 11.94 0.14
C PHE A 190 1.43 10.75 0.71
N ASP A 191 0.51 10.14 -0.07
CA ASP A 191 -0.17 8.90 0.34
C ASP A 191 0.83 7.76 0.56
N LYS A 192 1.80 7.66 -0.36
CA LYS A 192 2.87 6.64 -0.33
C LYS A 192 3.83 6.90 0.83
N THR A 193 4.18 8.17 1.07
CA THR A 193 5.13 8.54 2.13
C THR A 193 4.54 8.33 3.52
N ALA A 194 3.24 8.52 3.70
CA ALA A 194 2.55 8.35 4.97
C ALA A 194 2.11 6.90 5.23
N GLY A 195 2.08 6.05 4.22
CA GLY A 195 1.83 4.61 4.33
C GLY A 195 3.14 3.86 4.36
#